data_1cadd117f39a183bd6a95af5680e7006
#
_entry.id   1cadd117f39a183bd6a95af5680e7006
#
_cell.length_a   1.000
_cell.length_b   1.000
_cell.length_c   1.000
_cell.angle_alpha   90.00
_cell.angle_beta   90.00
_cell.angle_gamma   90.00
#
_symmetry.space_group_name_H-M   'P 1'
#
loop_
_entity.id
_entity.type
_entity.pdbx_description
1 polymer ?
#
loop_
_entity_poly.entity_id
_entity_poly.type
_entity_poly.pdbx_seq_one_letter_code
_entity_poly.pdbx_strand_id
1 'polypeptide(L)'
;RADILDKALLRPGRFDRQVYVGLPDVKGREEILRVHTKNKPLGPDVSLKTIAKSTAGFSGADLENLVNEAALLAARKGKKAITEPEIEEASIKVVAGPEKKSRVVTDAEKRLTSYHEAGHAITGYFCKTHDPVHQISIIPRGSAGGFTMYLPEKDPSYVTKTAMNENIVCLLGGRVAEQLVLDDISTGASNDLQRATDTARAMVTRYGFSERMGPVVYGTDPGETFLGRDFGQGKGYSENTASEIDNEIRDIMDESYETARRILTEHMTELHRVAGVLMEREKISGEEFDALMKGENLAPFGLDTPAPAAAPASAEQPAAPEQPSEPSDEN
;
A
#
# COMPACT_ATOMS: atom_id res chain seq x y z
N ARG A 1 5.89 -24.58 0.57
CA ARG A 1 7.33 -24.38 0.80
C ARG A 1 8.09 -25.63 0.37
N ALA A 2 8.53 -25.69 -0.91
CA ALA A 2 9.32 -26.80 -1.43
C ALA A 2 10.76 -26.83 -0.87
N ASP A 3 11.25 -25.69 -0.42
CA ASP A 3 12.57 -25.46 0.17
C ASP A 3 12.82 -26.23 1.46
N ILE A 4 11.77 -26.56 2.23
CA ILE A 4 11.88 -27.34 3.48
C ILE A 4 11.62 -28.83 3.29
N LEU A 5 11.24 -29.28 2.09
CA LEU A 5 11.00 -30.70 1.83
C LEU A 5 12.31 -31.47 1.66
N ASP A 6 12.32 -32.72 2.12
CA ASP A 6 13.43 -33.63 1.83
C ASP A 6 13.60 -33.77 0.31
N LYS A 7 14.84 -33.62 -0.18
CA LYS A 7 15.20 -33.76 -1.60
C LYS A 7 14.76 -35.12 -2.19
N ALA A 8 14.62 -36.13 -1.36
CA ALA A 8 14.12 -37.43 -1.77
C ALA A 8 12.65 -37.39 -2.21
N LEU A 9 11.85 -36.47 -1.68
CA LEU A 9 10.45 -36.27 -2.09
C LEU A 9 10.33 -35.57 -3.44
N LEU A 10 11.33 -34.80 -3.86
CA LEU A 10 11.37 -34.04 -5.10
C LEU A 10 11.91 -34.85 -6.29
N ARG A 11 12.20 -36.15 -6.10
CA ARG A 11 12.70 -37.01 -7.15
C ARG A 11 11.57 -37.41 -8.12
N PRO A 12 11.91 -37.73 -9.43
CA PRO A 12 10.95 -38.23 -10.41
C PRO A 12 10.11 -39.40 -9.85
N GLY A 13 8.81 -39.36 -10.14
CA GLY A 13 7.83 -40.33 -9.62
C GLY A 13 7.27 -40.03 -8.23
N ARG A 14 7.63 -38.87 -7.65
CA ARG A 14 7.07 -38.33 -6.39
C ARG A 14 6.54 -36.93 -6.65
N PHE A 15 7.06 -35.89 -5.99
CA PHE A 15 6.72 -34.48 -6.30
C PHE A 15 7.70 -33.94 -7.36
N ASP A 16 7.61 -34.47 -8.57
CA ASP A 16 8.55 -34.23 -9.65
C ASP A 16 8.26 -32.97 -10.48
N ARG A 17 7.10 -32.35 -10.25
CA ARG A 17 6.73 -31.07 -10.87
C ARG A 17 6.46 -30.01 -9.82
N GLN A 18 7.18 -28.93 -9.92
CA GLN A 18 6.97 -27.74 -9.09
C GLN A 18 6.30 -26.67 -9.95
N VAL A 19 5.14 -26.22 -9.48
CA VAL A 19 4.43 -25.09 -10.09
C VAL A 19 4.45 -23.95 -9.12
N TYR A 20 5.14 -22.88 -9.48
CA TYR A 20 5.17 -21.66 -8.69
C TYR A 20 3.91 -20.84 -8.96
N VAL A 21 3.12 -20.60 -7.90
CA VAL A 21 1.94 -19.75 -7.96
C VAL A 21 2.32 -18.41 -7.34
N GLY A 22 2.57 -17.41 -8.19
CA GLY A 22 2.85 -16.03 -7.77
C GLY A 22 1.60 -15.27 -7.36
N LEU A 23 1.78 -14.00 -6.97
CA LEU A 23 0.66 -13.10 -6.74
C LEU A 23 -0.09 -12.84 -8.05
N PRO A 24 -1.43 -12.70 -7.99
CA PRO A 24 -2.24 -12.45 -9.19
C PRO A 24 -2.02 -11.04 -9.73
N ASP A 25 -2.05 -10.90 -11.06
CA ASP A 25 -2.13 -9.62 -11.75
C ASP A 25 -3.54 -9.00 -11.62
N VAL A 26 -3.74 -7.80 -12.16
CA VAL A 26 -5.04 -7.09 -12.09
C VAL A 26 -6.21 -7.96 -12.58
N LYS A 27 -6.02 -8.72 -13.69
CA LYS A 27 -7.08 -9.58 -14.23
C LYS A 27 -7.35 -10.76 -13.31
N GLY A 28 -6.30 -11.41 -12.82
CA GLY A 28 -6.41 -12.50 -11.85
C GLY A 28 -7.10 -12.04 -10.57
N ARG A 29 -6.78 -10.84 -10.05
CA ARG A 29 -7.45 -10.28 -8.89
C ARG A 29 -8.95 -10.02 -9.16
N GLU A 30 -9.30 -9.48 -10.33
CA GLU A 30 -10.71 -9.29 -10.69
C GLU A 30 -11.47 -10.61 -10.76
N GLU A 31 -10.88 -11.67 -11.34
CA GLU A 31 -11.50 -12.99 -11.39
C GLU A 31 -11.65 -13.62 -10.00
N ILE A 32 -10.64 -13.51 -9.15
CA ILE A 32 -10.70 -13.97 -7.75
C ILE A 32 -11.79 -13.21 -6.98
N LEU A 33 -11.85 -11.90 -7.10
CA LEU A 33 -12.92 -11.09 -6.49
C LEU A 33 -14.30 -11.53 -6.98
N ARG A 34 -14.46 -11.83 -8.26
CA ARG A 34 -15.72 -12.32 -8.83
C ARG A 34 -16.15 -13.67 -8.22
N VAL A 35 -15.19 -14.54 -7.92
CA VAL A 35 -15.47 -15.81 -7.23
C VAL A 35 -15.95 -15.57 -5.80
N HIS A 36 -15.24 -14.71 -5.03
CA HIS A 36 -15.54 -14.47 -3.62
C HIS A 36 -16.76 -13.57 -3.38
N THR A 37 -17.20 -12.84 -4.40
CA THR A 37 -18.42 -12.00 -4.34
C THR A 37 -19.69 -12.71 -4.85
N LYS A 38 -19.59 -13.91 -5.43
CA LYS A 38 -20.73 -14.63 -6.05
C LYS A 38 -21.96 -14.76 -5.16
N ASN A 39 -21.77 -14.95 -3.86
CA ASN A 39 -22.85 -15.13 -2.87
C ASN A 39 -23.01 -13.93 -1.94
N LYS A 40 -22.48 -12.78 -2.30
CA LYS A 40 -22.53 -11.54 -1.52
C LYS A 40 -23.18 -10.44 -2.34
N PRO A 41 -24.25 -9.78 -1.85
CA PRO A 41 -24.87 -8.69 -2.60
C PRO A 41 -23.95 -7.48 -2.65
N LEU A 42 -23.66 -7.00 -3.85
CA LEU A 42 -22.87 -5.78 -4.10
C LEU A 42 -23.82 -4.63 -4.44
N GLY A 43 -23.49 -3.44 -3.98
CA GLY A 43 -24.13 -2.20 -4.39
C GLY A 43 -23.81 -1.83 -5.85
N PRO A 44 -24.64 -0.97 -6.47
CA PRO A 44 -24.41 -0.53 -7.86
C PRO A 44 -23.16 0.33 -8.05
N ASP A 45 -22.62 0.88 -6.96
CA ASP A 45 -21.40 1.69 -6.87
C ASP A 45 -20.12 0.84 -6.86
N VAL A 46 -20.21 -0.48 -6.60
CA VAL A 46 -19.05 -1.35 -6.46
C VAL A 46 -18.56 -1.88 -7.81
N SER A 47 -17.33 -1.56 -8.16
CA SER A 47 -16.66 -2.05 -9.36
C SER A 47 -15.53 -3.02 -9.01
N LEU A 48 -15.69 -4.32 -9.32
CA LEU A 48 -14.64 -5.32 -9.09
C LEU A 48 -13.33 -4.98 -9.82
N LYS A 49 -13.43 -4.34 -10.99
CA LYS A 49 -12.26 -3.89 -11.75
C LYS A 49 -11.50 -2.78 -11.03
N THR A 50 -12.21 -1.85 -10.40
CA THR A 50 -11.61 -0.77 -9.59
C THR A 50 -10.94 -1.38 -8.37
N ILE A 51 -11.61 -2.27 -7.65
CA ILE A 51 -11.07 -2.98 -6.49
C ILE A 51 -9.81 -3.78 -6.88
N ALA A 52 -9.83 -4.49 -8.02
CA ALA A 52 -8.68 -5.24 -8.50
C ALA A 52 -7.46 -4.36 -8.78
N LYS A 53 -7.67 -3.13 -9.25
CA LYS A 53 -6.59 -2.15 -9.43
C LYS A 53 -6.05 -1.65 -8.09
N SER A 54 -6.93 -1.36 -7.13
CA SER A 54 -6.56 -0.81 -5.82
C SER A 54 -6.00 -1.85 -4.83
N THR A 55 -5.94 -3.12 -5.21
CA THR A 55 -5.43 -4.22 -4.37
C THR A 55 -4.15 -4.84 -4.94
N ALA A 56 -3.25 -4.00 -5.49
CA ALA A 56 -1.94 -4.47 -5.96
C ALA A 56 -1.19 -5.17 -4.81
N GLY A 57 -0.55 -6.30 -5.13
CA GLY A 57 0.17 -7.10 -4.14
C GLY A 57 -0.70 -8.02 -3.26
N PHE A 58 -2.03 -7.99 -3.36
CA PHE A 58 -2.90 -8.90 -2.62
C PHE A 58 -2.85 -10.32 -3.21
N SER A 59 -2.75 -11.29 -2.31
CA SER A 59 -2.97 -12.70 -2.64
C SER A 59 -4.46 -13.03 -2.77
N GLY A 60 -4.78 -14.22 -3.27
CA GLY A 60 -6.17 -14.70 -3.29
C GLY A 60 -6.82 -14.72 -1.90
N ALA A 61 -6.05 -15.05 -0.86
CA ALA A 61 -6.52 -15.06 0.53
C ALA A 61 -6.79 -13.64 1.06
N ASP A 62 -5.97 -12.66 0.69
CA ASP A 62 -6.20 -11.26 1.07
C ASP A 62 -7.47 -10.71 0.42
N LEU A 63 -7.72 -11.05 -0.85
CA LEU A 63 -8.93 -10.66 -1.58
C LEU A 63 -10.19 -11.32 -1.00
N GLU A 64 -10.12 -12.58 -0.61
CA GLU A 64 -11.21 -13.26 0.12
C GLU A 64 -11.50 -12.56 1.44
N ASN A 65 -10.46 -12.29 2.23
CA ASN A 65 -10.56 -11.61 3.50
C ASN A 65 -11.15 -10.20 3.35
N LEU A 66 -10.70 -9.43 2.34
CA LEU A 66 -11.23 -8.11 2.02
C LEU A 66 -12.75 -8.16 1.78
N VAL A 67 -13.22 -9.04 0.90
CA VAL A 67 -14.64 -9.17 0.58
C VAL A 67 -15.44 -9.65 1.79
N ASN A 68 -14.88 -10.51 2.62
CA ASN A 68 -15.52 -10.99 3.85
C ASN A 68 -15.64 -9.88 4.91
N GLU A 69 -14.56 -9.12 5.13
CA GLU A 69 -14.58 -7.97 6.04
C GLU A 69 -15.54 -6.88 5.58
N ALA A 70 -15.59 -6.58 4.28
CA ALA A 70 -16.58 -5.64 3.72
C ALA A 70 -18.01 -6.09 3.98
N ALA A 71 -18.31 -7.39 3.82
CA ALA A 71 -19.63 -7.95 4.12
C ALA A 71 -19.98 -7.81 5.61
N LEU A 72 -19.02 -8.09 6.51
CA LEU A 72 -19.21 -7.92 7.95
C LEU A 72 -19.45 -6.44 8.33
N LEU A 73 -18.73 -5.51 7.69
CA LEU A 73 -18.93 -4.06 7.90
C LEU A 73 -20.30 -3.61 7.42
N ALA A 74 -20.75 -4.06 6.23
CA ALA A 74 -22.10 -3.79 5.73
C ALA A 74 -23.19 -4.32 6.67
N ALA A 75 -23.04 -5.56 7.14
CA ALA A 75 -23.97 -6.16 8.09
C ALA A 75 -24.05 -5.40 9.42
N ARG A 76 -22.89 -4.98 9.98
CA ARG A 76 -22.86 -4.16 11.21
C ARG A 76 -23.55 -2.81 11.06
N LYS A 77 -23.53 -2.23 9.85
CA LYS A 77 -24.22 -0.97 9.52
C LYS A 77 -25.69 -1.20 9.11
N GLY A 78 -26.19 -2.43 9.17
CA GLY A 78 -27.57 -2.77 8.77
C GLY A 78 -27.84 -2.64 7.27
N LYS A 79 -26.79 -2.60 6.44
CA LYS A 79 -26.93 -2.53 4.97
C LYS A 79 -27.27 -3.90 4.38
N LYS A 80 -28.04 -3.90 3.29
CA LYS A 80 -28.43 -5.12 2.56
C LYS A 80 -27.43 -5.52 1.47
N ALA A 81 -26.50 -4.63 1.13
CA ALA A 81 -25.46 -4.85 0.13
C ALA A 81 -24.15 -4.19 0.58
N ILE A 82 -23.04 -4.70 0.07
CA ILE A 82 -21.70 -4.12 0.25
C ILE A 82 -21.61 -2.94 -0.71
N THR A 83 -21.24 -1.76 -0.22
CA THR A 83 -21.02 -0.56 -1.02
C THR A 83 -19.54 -0.16 -1.02
N GLU A 84 -19.14 0.77 -1.90
CA GLU A 84 -17.75 1.24 -2.04
C GLU A 84 -17.10 1.60 -0.67
N PRO A 85 -17.75 2.37 0.23
CA PRO A 85 -17.17 2.70 1.53
C PRO A 85 -16.84 1.49 2.43
N GLU A 86 -17.59 0.38 2.35
CA GLU A 86 -17.27 -0.83 3.08
C GLU A 86 -16.08 -1.57 2.47
N ILE A 87 -15.94 -1.54 1.16
CA ILE A 87 -14.77 -2.11 0.46
C ILE A 87 -13.50 -1.33 0.84
N GLU A 88 -13.56 0.00 0.79
CA GLU A 88 -12.45 0.86 1.13
C GLU A 88 -11.98 0.63 2.58
N GLU A 89 -12.91 0.67 3.55
CA GLU A 89 -12.59 0.41 4.95
C GLU A 89 -12.06 -1.01 5.19
N ALA A 90 -12.60 -2.02 4.48
CA ALA A 90 -12.11 -3.38 4.55
C ALA A 90 -10.69 -3.50 3.97
N SER A 91 -10.39 -2.81 2.86
CA SER A 91 -9.06 -2.78 2.27
C SER A 91 -8.02 -2.23 3.26
N ILE A 92 -8.34 -1.10 3.87
CA ILE A 92 -7.49 -0.49 4.90
C ILE A 92 -7.32 -1.44 6.10
N LYS A 93 -8.39 -2.11 6.53
CA LYS A 93 -8.35 -3.05 7.64
C LYS A 93 -7.47 -4.27 7.35
N VAL A 94 -7.47 -4.77 6.12
CA VAL A 94 -6.60 -5.89 5.71
C VAL A 94 -5.13 -5.47 5.73
N VAL A 95 -4.80 -4.25 5.29
CA VAL A 95 -3.42 -3.75 5.21
C VAL A 95 -2.91 -3.26 6.57
N ALA A 96 -3.66 -2.37 7.23
CA ALA A 96 -3.24 -1.64 8.44
C ALA A 96 -3.80 -2.22 9.74
N GLY A 97 -4.71 -3.19 9.65
CA GLY A 97 -5.39 -3.78 10.81
C GLY A 97 -6.61 -2.98 11.29
N PRO A 98 -7.29 -3.47 12.35
CA PRO A 98 -8.49 -2.82 12.89
C PRO A 98 -8.16 -1.53 13.64
N GLU A 99 -9.09 -0.57 13.61
CA GLU A 99 -9.00 0.66 14.41
C GLU A 99 -9.01 0.38 15.91
N LYS A 100 -8.14 1.07 16.64
CA LYS A 100 -8.11 1.05 18.12
C LYS A 100 -8.97 2.16 18.71
N LYS A 101 -10.28 2.00 18.70
CA LYS A 101 -11.24 3.01 19.19
C LYS A 101 -11.14 3.33 20.69
N SER A 102 -10.52 2.46 21.48
CA SER A 102 -10.40 2.64 22.95
C SER A 102 -9.12 3.35 23.37
N ARG A 103 -8.18 3.64 22.45
CA ARG A 103 -6.94 4.34 22.79
C ARG A 103 -7.23 5.83 22.91
N VAL A 104 -6.93 6.39 24.07
CA VAL A 104 -6.90 7.84 24.27
C VAL A 104 -5.56 8.34 23.72
N VAL A 105 -5.62 9.19 22.71
CA VAL A 105 -4.44 9.84 22.10
C VAL A 105 -4.33 11.23 22.68
N THR A 106 -3.16 11.60 23.19
CA THR A 106 -2.90 12.95 23.69
C THR A 106 -2.66 13.92 22.52
N ASP A 107 -2.87 15.22 22.74
CA ASP A 107 -2.60 16.24 21.71
C ASP A 107 -1.15 16.23 21.23
N ALA A 108 -0.20 15.93 22.13
CA ALA A 108 1.20 15.77 21.79
C ALA A 108 1.45 14.58 20.85
N GLU A 109 0.85 13.40 21.16
CA GLU A 109 0.92 12.23 20.28
C GLU A 109 0.23 12.50 18.94
N LYS A 110 -0.92 13.17 18.96
CA LYS A 110 -1.66 13.54 17.75
C LYS A 110 -0.82 14.46 16.86
N ARG A 111 -0.17 15.44 17.44
CA ARG A 111 0.74 16.34 16.72
C ARG A 111 1.94 15.58 16.14
N LEU A 112 2.59 14.75 16.94
CA LEU A 112 3.74 13.96 16.51
C LEU A 112 3.36 13.06 15.31
N THR A 113 2.27 12.28 15.43
CA THR A 113 1.81 11.40 14.36
C THR A 113 1.41 12.19 13.11
N SER A 114 0.77 13.37 13.26
CA SER A 114 0.37 14.20 12.12
C SER A 114 1.57 14.66 11.29
N TYR A 115 2.65 15.10 11.95
CA TYR A 115 3.87 15.50 11.24
C TYR A 115 4.61 14.29 10.65
N HIS A 116 4.63 13.17 11.35
CA HIS A 116 5.22 11.93 10.86
C HIS A 116 4.56 11.47 9.56
N GLU A 117 3.23 11.30 9.55
CA GLU A 117 2.50 10.85 8.37
C GLU A 117 2.52 11.89 7.24
N ALA A 118 2.44 13.19 7.57
CA ALA A 118 2.61 14.24 6.57
C ALA A 118 4.02 14.22 5.95
N GLY A 119 5.04 13.87 6.74
CA GLY A 119 6.42 13.70 6.26
C GLY A 119 6.54 12.62 5.21
N HIS A 120 5.96 11.44 5.44
CA HIS A 120 5.88 10.36 4.45
C HIS A 120 5.14 10.79 3.19
N ALA A 121 3.97 11.40 3.34
CA ALA A 121 3.14 11.80 2.21
C ALA A 121 3.84 12.81 1.31
N ILE A 122 4.47 13.84 1.88
CA ILE A 122 5.14 14.90 1.12
C ILE A 122 6.41 14.39 0.45
N THR A 123 7.24 13.61 1.14
CA THR A 123 8.42 13.01 0.51
C THR A 123 8.05 12.11 -0.65
N GLY A 124 7.00 11.27 -0.47
CA GLY A 124 6.47 10.44 -1.56
C GLY A 124 5.94 11.25 -2.75
N TYR A 125 5.24 12.36 -2.50
CA TYR A 125 4.68 13.23 -3.54
C TYR A 125 5.75 13.83 -4.46
N PHE A 126 6.92 14.18 -3.92
CA PHE A 126 8.03 14.75 -4.70
C PHE A 126 8.99 13.70 -5.27
N CYS A 127 8.80 12.42 -4.96
CA CYS A 127 9.49 11.31 -5.58
C CYS A 127 8.81 10.92 -6.90
N LYS A 128 9.59 10.84 -7.99
CA LYS A 128 9.03 10.67 -9.35
C LYS A 128 8.47 9.28 -9.63
N THR A 129 9.03 8.25 -8.99
CA THR A 129 8.67 6.85 -9.21
C THR A 129 7.83 6.28 -8.09
N HIS A 130 7.54 7.09 -7.06
CA HIS A 130 6.70 6.67 -5.94
C HIS A 130 5.23 6.70 -6.31
N ASP A 131 4.47 5.75 -5.74
CA ASP A 131 3.03 5.66 -5.97
C ASP A 131 2.29 6.85 -5.32
N PRO A 132 1.15 7.28 -5.88
CA PRO A 132 0.36 8.38 -5.32
C PRO A 132 -0.22 8.02 -3.94
N VAL A 133 -0.38 9.04 -3.12
CA VAL A 133 -1.03 8.92 -1.81
C VAL A 133 -2.51 8.59 -2.03
N HIS A 134 -2.97 7.51 -1.44
CA HIS A 134 -4.39 7.14 -1.43
C HIS A 134 -5.12 7.70 -0.21
N GLN A 135 -4.50 7.57 0.96
CA GLN A 135 -5.04 8.04 2.22
C GLN A 135 -3.95 8.26 3.26
N ILE A 136 -4.15 9.29 4.09
CA ILE A 136 -3.34 9.53 5.29
C ILE A 136 -4.27 9.48 6.50
N SER A 137 -3.88 8.79 7.56
CA SER A 137 -4.67 8.72 8.80
C SER A 137 -3.77 8.68 10.01
N ILE A 138 -4.16 9.42 11.04
CA ILE A 138 -3.54 9.40 12.36
C ILE A 138 -4.38 8.65 13.40
N ILE A 139 -5.38 7.91 12.93
CA ILE A 139 -6.19 7.02 13.76
C ILE A 139 -5.38 5.74 14.00
N PRO A 140 -5.10 5.36 15.26
CA PRO A 140 -4.29 4.20 15.56
C PRO A 140 -4.92 2.89 15.06
N ARG A 141 -4.10 2.08 14.35
CA ARG A 141 -4.50 0.75 13.85
C ARG A 141 -3.42 -0.29 14.17
N GLY A 142 -3.79 -1.48 14.55
CA GLY A 142 -2.83 -2.54 14.86
C GLY A 142 -1.76 -2.07 15.86
N SER A 143 -0.48 -2.07 15.51
CA SER A 143 0.63 -1.53 16.29
C SER A 143 1.00 -0.08 15.91
N ALA A 144 0.45 0.46 14.82
CA ALA A 144 0.77 1.78 14.30
C ALA A 144 -0.04 2.90 14.96
N GLY A 145 0.59 4.07 15.13
CA GLY A 145 -0.07 5.30 15.58
C GLY A 145 -0.88 5.98 14.50
N GLY A 146 -0.44 5.86 13.25
CA GLY A 146 -1.06 6.34 12.03
C GLY A 146 -0.61 5.50 10.83
N PHE A 147 -0.96 5.89 9.63
CA PHE A 147 -0.46 5.30 8.39
C PHE A 147 -0.64 6.25 7.21
N THR A 148 0.28 6.18 6.27
CA THR A 148 0.16 6.75 4.94
C THR A 148 0.09 5.61 3.93
N MET A 149 -1.04 5.52 3.23
CA MET A 149 -1.30 4.47 2.23
C MET A 149 -1.04 5.02 0.84
N TYR A 150 -0.28 4.27 0.07
CA TYR A 150 -0.02 4.54 -1.34
C TYR A 150 -0.71 3.49 -2.20
N LEU A 151 -1.18 3.88 -3.35
CA LEU A 151 -1.88 2.98 -4.25
C LEU A 151 -1.15 2.91 -5.60
N PRO A 152 -0.56 1.76 -5.95
CA PRO A 152 0.10 1.59 -7.23
C PRO A 152 -0.89 1.79 -8.39
N GLU A 153 -0.54 2.65 -9.35
CA GLU A 153 -1.31 2.79 -10.58
C GLU A 153 -1.17 1.57 -11.50
N LYS A 154 -0.06 0.86 -11.39
CA LYS A 154 0.29 -0.31 -12.22
C LYS A 154 0.94 -1.37 -11.35
N ASP A 155 0.84 -2.63 -11.76
CA ASP A 155 1.61 -3.73 -11.17
C ASP A 155 2.99 -3.78 -11.87
N PRO A 156 4.06 -3.23 -11.28
CA PRO A 156 5.36 -3.23 -11.90
C PRO A 156 5.97 -4.65 -11.88
N SER A 157 6.43 -5.13 -13.03
CA SER A 157 7.17 -6.40 -13.10
C SER A 157 8.59 -6.30 -12.58
N TYR A 158 9.15 -5.08 -12.55
CA TYR A 158 10.52 -4.80 -12.10
C TYR A 158 10.56 -3.51 -11.30
N VAL A 159 11.44 -3.48 -10.29
CA VAL A 159 11.72 -2.29 -9.49
C VAL A 159 13.11 -1.77 -9.85
N THR A 160 13.25 -0.49 -10.15
CA THR A 160 14.52 0.13 -10.52
C THR A 160 15.31 0.58 -9.28
N LYS A 161 16.64 0.81 -9.46
CA LYS A 161 17.49 1.41 -8.40
C LYS A 161 16.90 2.74 -7.91
N THR A 162 16.42 3.59 -8.82
CA THR A 162 15.81 4.88 -8.49
C THR A 162 14.56 4.69 -7.63
N ALA A 163 13.67 3.77 -8.02
CA ALA A 163 12.46 3.53 -7.26
C ALA A 163 12.74 2.98 -5.85
N MET A 164 13.78 2.15 -5.68
CA MET A 164 14.19 1.68 -4.35
C MET A 164 14.77 2.82 -3.51
N ASN A 165 15.59 3.69 -4.08
CA ASN A 165 16.11 4.87 -3.38
C ASN A 165 14.98 5.81 -2.96
N GLU A 166 14.05 6.14 -3.87
CA GLU A 166 12.91 7.00 -3.57
C GLU A 166 11.99 6.39 -2.50
N ASN A 167 11.84 5.06 -2.48
CA ASN A 167 11.12 4.38 -1.40
C ASN A 167 11.83 4.55 -0.04
N ILE A 168 13.17 4.47 0.00
CA ILE A 168 13.94 4.76 1.24
C ILE A 168 13.73 6.21 1.68
N VAL A 169 13.79 7.18 0.76
CA VAL A 169 13.53 8.61 1.04
C VAL A 169 12.14 8.78 1.66
N CYS A 170 11.13 8.13 1.09
CA CYS A 170 9.76 8.18 1.61
C CYS A 170 9.66 7.57 3.02
N LEU A 171 10.26 6.39 3.25
CA LEU A 171 10.29 5.75 4.57
C LEU A 171 10.98 6.60 5.65
N LEU A 172 11.98 7.41 5.28
CA LEU A 172 12.66 8.30 6.22
C LEU A 172 11.90 9.60 6.46
N GLY A 173 10.94 9.96 5.60
CA GLY A 173 10.19 11.22 5.64
C GLY A 173 9.52 11.51 6.98
N GLY A 174 8.91 10.51 7.61
CA GLY A 174 8.25 10.67 8.91
C GLY A 174 9.24 11.11 10.01
N ARG A 175 10.36 10.39 10.13
CA ARG A 175 11.41 10.72 11.11
C ARG A 175 12.04 12.09 10.86
N VAL A 176 12.27 12.44 9.60
CA VAL A 176 12.83 13.75 9.23
C VAL A 176 11.87 14.88 9.58
N ALA A 177 10.56 14.69 9.36
CA ALA A 177 9.53 15.66 9.74
C ALA A 177 9.48 15.87 11.25
N GLU A 178 9.57 14.80 12.06
CA GLU A 178 9.67 14.89 13.52
C GLU A 178 10.86 15.77 13.91
N GLN A 179 12.05 15.48 13.38
CA GLN A 179 13.27 16.22 13.71
C GLN A 179 13.21 17.70 13.32
N LEU A 180 12.65 18.02 12.14
CA LEU A 180 12.58 19.40 11.65
C LEU A 180 11.59 20.28 12.43
N VAL A 181 10.51 19.70 12.96
CA VAL A 181 9.39 20.48 13.53
C VAL A 181 9.27 20.32 15.04
N LEU A 182 9.67 19.19 15.59
CA LEU A 182 9.52 18.90 17.02
C LEU A 182 10.85 18.99 17.80
N ASP A 183 11.96 19.22 17.09
CA ASP A 183 13.34 19.18 17.62
C ASP A 183 13.67 17.89 18.39
N ASP A 184 12.90 16.82 18.14
CA ASP A 184 13.05 15.52 18.79
C ASP A 184 12.63 14.42 17.81
N ILE A 185 12.94 13.19 18.16
CA ILE A 185 12.64 11.99 17.36
C ILE A 185 12.04 10.92 18.25
N SER A 186 11.08 10.18 17.70
CA SER A 186 10.37 9.14 18.45
C SER A 186 10.78 7.72 18.01
N THR A 187 10.37 6.75 18.80
CA THR A 187 10.48 5.33 18.45
C THR A 187 9.44 4.90 17.39
N GLY A 188 8.51 5.78 17.02
CA GLY A 188 7.48 5.52 16.02
C GLY A 188 8.04 5.11 14.67
N ALA A 189 9.16 5.73 14.27
CA ALA A 189 9.85 5.45 13.01
C ALA A 189 10.63 4.11 12.99
N SER A 190 10.54 3.25 14.02
CA SER A 190 11.37 2.03 14.10
C SER A 190 11.11 1.05 12.95
N ASN A 191 9.87 0.87 12.55
CA ASN A 191 9.50 0.00 11.43
C ASN A 191 10.00 0.57 10.08
N ASP A 192 9.88 1.88 9.88
CA ASP A 192 10.32 2.55 8.66
C ASP A 192 11.83 2.48 8.51
N LEU A 193 12.58 2.68 9.60
CA LEU A 193 14.03 2.50 9.63
C LEU A 193 14.43 1.06 9.31
N GLN A 194 13.71 0.07 9.85
CA GLN A 194 13.97 -1.33 9.54
C GLN A 194 13.75 -1.62 8.06
N ARG A 195 12.61 -1.22 7.51
CA ARG A 195 12.26 -1.40 6.09
C ARG A 195 13.25 -0.68 5.16
N ALA A 196 13.63 0.55 5.48
CA ALA A 196 14.61 1.32 4.74
C ALA A 196 15.99 0.61 4.73
N THR A 197 16.45 0.15 5.90
CA THR A 197 17.71 -0.61 6.03
C THR A 197 17.68 -1.92 5.25
N ASP A 198 16.57 -2.68 5.33
CA ASP A 198 16.42 -3.95 4.60
C ASP A 198 16.42 -3.71 3.08
N THR A 199 15.80 -2.61 2.62
CA THR A 199 15.82 -2.20 1.21
C THR A 199 17.24 -1.83 0.77
N ALA A 200 17.96 -1.00 1.51
CA ALA A 200 19.34 -0.62 1.22
C ALA A 200 20.25 -1.86 1.20
N ARG A 201 20.10 -2.76 2.16
CA ARG A 201 20.83 -4.03 2.21
C ARG A 201 20.56 -4.87 0.98
N ALA A 202 19.31 -5.02 0.57
CA ALA A 202 18.95 -5.77 -0.64
C ALA A 202 19.53 -5.14 -1.91
N MET A 203 19.58 -3.81 -2.01
CA MET A 203 20.21 -3.09 -3.12
C MET A 203 21.69 -3.45 -3.26
N VAL A 204 22.41 -3.49 -2.14
CA VAL A 204 23.85 -3.78 -2.13
C VAL A 204 24.12 -5.26 -2.32
N THR A 205 23.44 -6.14 -1.56
CA THR A 205 23.81 -7.54 -1.47
C THR A 205 23.09 -8.46 -2.45
N ARG A 206 21.87 -8.10 -2.86
CA ARG A 206 21.02 -8.98 -3.69
C ARG A 206 20.91 -8.50 -5.15
N TYR A 207 20.83 -7.19 -5.36
CA TYR A 207 20.58 -6.64 -6.69
C TYR A 207 21.82 -6.06 -7.37
N GLY A 208 22.95 -5.96 -6.64
CA GLY A 208 24.20 -5.42 -7.20
C GLY A 208 24.07 -3.97 -7.66
N PHE A 209 23.31 -3.14 -6.93
CA PHE A 209 23.05 -1.74 -7.27
C PHE A 209 24.09 -0.77 -6.72
N SER A 210 25.08 -1.25 -5.96
CA SER A 210 26.23 -0.45 -5.54
C SER A 210 27.26 -0.35 -6.63
N GLU A 211 27.77 0.86 -6.92
CA GLU A 211 28.85 1.06 -7.87
C GLU A 211 30.20 0.58 -7.29
N ARG A 212 30.41 0.77 -5.98
CA ARG A 212 31.62 0.36 -5.28
C ARG A 212 31.75 -1.15 -5.18
N MET A 213 30.65 -1.83 -4.85
CA MET A 213 30.61 -3.28 -4.70
C MET A 213 30.46 -4.02 -6.02
N GLY A 214 30.03 -3.33 -7.09
CA GLY A 214 29.78 -3.90 -8.40
C GLY A 214 28.53 -4.79 -8.49
N PRO A 215 28.25 -5.36 -9.68
CA PRO A 215 27.07 -6.21 -9.91
C PRO A 215 27.29 -7.65 -9.40
N VAL A 216 27.51 -7.79 -8.10
CA VAL A 216 27.81 -9.05 -7.42
C VAL A 216 26.75 -9.33 -6.37
N VAL A 217 26.35 -10.60 -6.21
CA VAL A 217 25.46 -11.06 -5.14
C VAL A 217 26.31 -11.51 -3.96
N TYR A 218 26.07 -10.92 -2.79
CA TYR A 218 26.76 -11.24 -1.54
C TYR A 218 25.81 -11.96 -0.58
N GLY A 219 26.27 -13.13 -0.10
CA GLY A 219 25.50 -13.95 0.86
C GLY A 219 24.73 -15.08 0.19
N THR A 220 24.35 -16.04 1.00
CA THR A 220 23.47 -17.15 0.63
C THR A 220 22.02 -16.70 0.85
N ASP A 221 21.11 -17.16 -0.02
CA ASP A 221 19.68 -16.91 0.08
C ASP A 221 19.17 -17.34 1.48
N PRO A 222 18.44 -16.48 2.21
CA PRO A 222 17.84 -16.87 3.51
C PRO A 222 16.92 -18.08 3.43
N GLY A 223 16.52 -18.51 2.21
CA GLY A 223 15.73 -19.69 1.95
C GLY A 223 16.49 -21.03 2.06
N GLU A 224 17.81 -21.03 2.11
CA GLU A 224 18.63 -22.25 2.20
C GLU A 224 19.02 -22.66 3.63
N THR A 225 18.46 -22.04 4.67
CA THR A 225 18.66 -22.49 6.05
C THR A 225 17.97 -23.84 6.28
N PHE A 226 18.70 -24.91 5.98
CA PHE A 226 18.29 -26.27 6.32
C PHE A 226 18.37 -26.44 7.84
N LEU A 227 17.24 -26.67 8.49
CA LEU A 227 17.16 -27.05 9.89
C LEU A 227 18.07 -28.27 10.16
N GLY A 228 19.27 -28.06 10.70
CA GLY A 228 20.24 -29.08 11.02
C GLY A 228 21.70 -28.76 10.67
N ARG A 229 22.01 -27.66 10.02
CA ARG A 229 23.38 -27.22 9.69
C ARG A 229 23.73 -25.82 10.20
N ASP A 230 23.20 -25.47 11.35
CA ASP A 230 23.38 -24.12 11.95
C ASP A 230 24.74 -23.94 12.69
N PHE A 231 25.67 -24.85 12.51
CA PHE A 231 27.01 -24.70 13.06
C PHE A 231 28.01 -24.43 11.93
N GLY A 232 28.19 -23.17 11.54
CA GLY A 232 29.33 -22.73 10.75
C GLY A 232 29.09 -22.21 9.34
N GLN A 233 27.91 -21.76 8.95
CA GLN A 233 27.80 -20.97 7.73
C GLN A 233 28.30 -19.55 8.01
N GLY A 234 29.60 -19.33 7.70
CA GLY A 234 30.18 -18.00 7.58
C GLY A 234 29.40 -17.19 6.55
N LYS A 235 29.43 -15.86 6.66
CA LYS A 235 28.74 -14.88 5.81
C LYS A 235 28.95 -15.08 4.30
N GLY A 236 29.75 -16.05 3.85
CA GLY A 236 30.10 -16.32 2.44
C GLY A 236 31.04 -15.26 1.83
N TYR A 237 31.47 -14.28 2.62
CA TYR A 237 32.38 -13.22 2.23
C TYR A 237 33.27 -12.78 3.40
N SER A 238 34.39 -12.10 3.10
CA SER A 238 35.38 -11.68 4.08
C SER A 238 34.85 -10.58 5.01
N GLU A 239 35.49 -10.39 6.17
CA GLU A 239 35.18 -9.28 7.09
C GLU A 239 35.41 -7.91 6.42
N ASN A 240 36.36 -7.79 5.50
CA ASN A 240 36.55 -6.57 4.74
C ASN A 240 35.35 -6.27 3.85
N THR A 241 34.86 -7.26 3.11
CA THR A 241 33.64 -7.15 2.30
C THR A 241 32.41 -6.83 3.17
N ALA A 242 32.29 -7.41 4.37
CA ALA A 242 31.23 -7.07 5.31
C ALA A 242 31.27 -5.58 5.70
N SER A 243 32.47 -5.06 6.00
CA SER A 243 32.65 -3.65 6.32
C SER A 243 32.28 -2.73 5.15
N GLU A 244 32.64 -3.13 3.93
CA GLU A 244 32.26 -2.37 2.73
C GLU A 244 30.75 -2.37 2.50
N ILE A 245 30.06 -3.50 2.69
CA ILE A 245 28.61 -3.60 2.64
C ILE A 245 27.95 -2.66 3.68
N ASP A 246 28.45 -2.69 4.93
CA ASP A 246 27.91 -1.83 6.00
C ASP A 246 28.12 -0.34 5.71
N ASN A 247 29.24 0.04 5.08
CA ASN A 247 29.49 1.41 4.64
C ASN A 247 28.53 1.82 3.50
N GLU A 248 28.35 0.98 2.48
CA GLU A 248 27.44 1.26 1.38
C GLU A 248 25.99 1.42 1.87
N ILE A 249 25.53 0.56 2.80
CA ILE A 249 24.21 0.69 3.39
C ILE A 249 24.07 2.04 4.10
N ARG A 250 25.08 2.44 4.88
CA ARG A 250 25.09 3.72 5.57
C ARG A 250 25.05 4.89 4.61
N ASP A 251 25.89 4.85 3.56
CA ASP A 251 25.94 5.90 2.53
C ASP A 251 24.57 6.07 1.86
N ILE A 252 23.89 4.97 1.47
CA ILE A 252 22.52 5.00 0.90
C ILE A 252 21.52 5.62 1.89
N MET A 253 21.58 5.24 3.16
CA MET A 253 20.68 5.76 4.19
C MET A 253 20.90 7.26 4.41
N ASP A 254 22.18 7.71 4.50
CA ASP A 254 22.53 9.10 4.73
C ASP A 254 22.13 9.99 3.53
N GLU A 255 22.40 9.56 2.30
CA GLU A 255 21.97 10.27 1.08
C GLU A 255 20.45 10.40 0.99
N SER A 256 19.73 9.31 1.33
CA SER A 256 18.26 9.30 1.33
C SER A 256 17.72 10.21 2.41
N TYR A 257 18.33 10.21 3.61
CA TYR A 257 17.97 11.09 4.71
C TYR A 257 18.13 12.57 4.35
N GLU A 258 19.27 12.95 3.76
CA GLU A 258 19.51 14.31 3.30
C GLU A 258 18.56 14.73 2.17
N THR A 259 18.20 13.79 1.30
CA THR A 259 17.19 14.05 0.25
C THR A 259 15.82 14.32 0.86
N ALA A 260 15.36 13.49 1.81
CA ALA A 260 14.11 13.70 2.53
C ALA A 260 14.13 15.05 3.29
N ARG A 261 15.24 15.37 3.95
CA ARG A 261 15.43 16.63 4.68
C ARG A 261 15.33 17.85 3.76
N ARG A 262 15.96 17.79 2.59
CA ARG A 262 15.89 18.86 1.59
C ARG A 262 14.45 19.05 1.11
N ILE A 263 13.76 17.97 0.70
CA ILE A 263 12.36 18.03 0.24
C ILE A 263 11.48 18.69 1.30
N LEU A 264 11.54 18.22 2.56
CA LEU A 264 10.68 18.75 3.61
C LEU A 264 11.03 20.18 4.02
N THR A 265 12.32 20.59 3.93
CA THR A 265 12.72 21.96 4.18
C THR A 265 12.21 22.90 3.09
N GLU A 266 12.30 22.51 1.83
CA GLU A 266 11.78 23.28 0.70
C GLU A 266 10.26 23.41 0.73
N HIS A 267 9.55 22.43 1.33
CA HIS A 267 8.09 22.34 1.39
C HIS A 267 7.53 22.39 2.81
N MET A 268 8.17 23.17 3.67
CA MET A 268 7.76 23.31 5.08
C MET A 268 6.34 23.88 5.25
N THR A 269 5.92 24.76 4.35
CA THR A 269 4.56 25.33 4.34
C THR A 269 3.51 24.25 4.10
N GLU A 270 3.74 23.37 3.13
CA GLU A 270 2.88 22.24 2.81
C GLU A 270 2.86 21.25 3.97
N LEU A 271 4.01 20.99 4.62
CA LEU A 271 4.13 20.11 5.77
C LEU A 271 3.25 20.61 6.93
N HIS A 272 3.33 21.89 7.26
CA HIS A 272 2.47 22.47 8.31
C HIS A 272 0.99 22.44 7.94
N ARG A 273 0.65 22.66 6.66
CA ARG A 273 -0.72 22.65 6.18
C ARG A 273 -1.34 21.26 6.29
N VAL A 274 -0.65 20.23 5.76
CA VAL A 274 -1.13 18.85 5.79
C VAL A 274 -1.23 18.35 7.23
N ALA A 275 -0.20 18.56 8.06
CA ALA A 275 -0.21 18.17 9.46
C ALA A 275 -1.33 18.89 10.25
N GLY A 276 -1.59 20.18 9.98
CA GLY A 276 -2.67 20.94 10.60
C GLY A 276 -4.04 20.34 10.29
N VAL A 277 -4.30 20.00 9.02
CA VAL A 277 -5.56 19.35 8.60
C VAL A 277 -5.69 17.95 9.22
N LEU A 278 -4.60 17.17 9.29
CA LEU A 278 -4.61 15.87 9.98
C LEU A 278 -4.94 15.99 11.47
N MET A 279 -4.44 17.02 12.14
CA MET A 279 -4.79 17.27 13.54
C MET A 279 -6.28 17.57 13.74
N GLU A 280 -6.95 18.19 12.77
CA GLU A 280 -8.37 18.51 12.83
C GLU A 280 -9.26 17.34 12.40
N ARG A 281 -8.94 16.71 11.25
CA ARG A 281 -9.80 15.74 10.59
C ARG A 281 -9.44 14.27 10.89
N GLU A 282 -8.24 14.03 11.39
CA GLU A 282 -7.65 12.72 11.69
C GLU A 282 -7.42 11.81 10.46
N LYS A 283 -8.02 12.18 9.31
CA LYS A 283 -7.98 11.43 8.07
C LYS A 283 -8.10 12.37 6.87
N ILE A 284 -7.30 12.12 5.83
CA ILE A 284 -7.29 12.86 4.56
C ILE A 284 -7.25 11.85 3.42
N SER A 285 -8.11 12.03 2.40
CA SER A 285 -8.05 11.24 1.17
C SER A 285 -6.92 11.72 0.25
N GLY A 286 -6.54 10.92 -0.76
CA GLY A 286 -5.54 11.31 -1.75
C GLY A 286 -5.94 12.57 -2.52
N GLU A 287 -7.22 12.71 -2.87
CA GLU A 287 -7.72 13.91 -3.56
C GLU A 287 -7.62 15.16 -2.69
N GLU A 288 -7.96 15.05 -1.40
CA GLU A 288 -7.81 16.14 -0.44
C GLU A 288 -6.33 16.50 -0.22
N PHE A 289 -5.46 15.49 -0.16
CA PHE A 289 -4.01 15.69 -0.08
C PHE A 289 -3.48 16.45 -1.29
N ASP A 290 -3.87 16.04 -2.51
CA ASP A 290 -3.47 16.71 -3.75
C ASP A 290 -3.95 18.17 -3.79
N ALA A 291 -5.17 18.45 -3.32
CA ALA A 291 -5.70 19.81 -3.20
C ALA A 291 -4.86 20.66 -2.23
N LEU A 292 -4.49 20.08 -1.07
CA LEU A 292 -3.62 20.75 -0.10
C LEU A 292 -2.23 21.05 -0.66
N MET A 293 -1.65 20.13 -1.44
CA MET A 293 -0.35 20.34 -2.10
C MET A 293 -0.40 21.45 -3.14
N LYS A 294 -1.54 21.65 -3.82
CA LYS A 294 -1.79 22.76 -4.75
C LYS A 294 -2.12 24.08 -4.05
N GLY A 295 -2.25 24.10 -2.74
CA GLY A 295 -2.57 25.29 -1.95
C GLY A 295 -4.08 25.61 -1.87
N GLU A 296 -4.92 24.64 -2.21
CA GLU A 296 -6.38 24.80 -2.12
C GLU A 296 -6.86 24.60 -0.68
N ASN A 297 -7.91 25.32 -0.29
CA ASN A 297 -8.57 25.13 0.99
C ASN A 297 -9.60 24.01 0.87
N LEU A 298 -9.54 23.06 1.82
CA LEU A 298 -10.57 22.01 1.89
C LEU A 298 -11.89 22.60 2.41
N ALA A 299 -13.02 22.05 1.96
CA ALA A 299 -14.34 22.39 2.48
C ALA A 299 -14.38 22.16 4.03
N PRO A 300 -15.15 22.96 4.78
CA PRO A 300 -15.27 22.77 6.24
C PRO A 300 -15.69 21.34 6.59
N PHE A 301 -15.04 20.76 7.60
CA PHE A 301 -15.36 19.41 8.10
C PHE A 301 -16.77 19.42 8.70
N GLY A 302 -17.63 18.47 8.30
CA GLY A 302 -18.97 18.29 8.86
C GLY A 302 -20.14 18.77 8.00
N LEU A 303 -19.90 19.31 6.81
CA LEU A 303 -20.95 19.48 5.81
C LEU A 303 -20.88 18.25 4.88
N ASP A 304 -21.75 17.27 5.15
CA ASP A 304 -22.02 16.20 4.18
C ASP A 304 -22.39 16.84 2.86
N THR A 305 -21.48 16.85 1.92
CA THR A 305 -21.82 17.16 0.52
C THR A 305 -22.64 15.97 0.05
N PRO A 306 -23.94 16.13 -0.24
CA PRO A 306 -24.70 15.03 -0.82
C PRO A 306 -24.00 14.63 -2.12
N ALA A 307 -23.76 13.32 -2.29
CA ALA A 307 -23.22 12.77 -3.52
C ALA A 307 -23.93 13.41 -4.72
N PRO A 308 -23.20 13.79 -5.79
CA PRO A 308 -23.84 14.38 -6.95
C PRO A 308 -24.96 13.46 -7.42
N ALA A 309 -26.19 13.99 -7.44
CA ALA A 309 -27.36 13.25 -7.86
C ALA A 309 -27.10 12.67 -9.24
N ALA A 310 -27.15 11.34 -9.35
CA ALA A 310 -27.07 10.66 -10.63
C ALA A 310 -28.02 11.35 -11.60
N ALA A 311 -27.50 11.80 -12.74
CA ALA A 311 -28.31 12.39 -13.80
C ALA A 311 -29.48 11.42 -14.11
N PRO A 312 -30.70 11.90 -14.24
CA PRO A 312 -31.85 11.04 -14.51
C PRO A 312 -31.57 10.29 -15.82
N ALA A 313 -31.62 8.97 -15.74
CA ALA A 313 -31.59 8.11 -16.92
C ALA A 313 -32.68 8.59 -17.87
N SER A 314 -32.32 8.98 -19.08
CA SER A 314 -33.25 9.32 -20.14
C SER A 314 -34.23 8.17 -20.30
N ALA A 315 -35.50 8.47 -20.04
CA ALA A 315 -36.59 7.54 -20.23
C ALA A 315 -36.62 7.10 -21.70
N GLU A 316 -36.31 5.84 -21.94
CA GLU A 316 -36.64 5.18 -23.22
C GLU A 316 -38.17 5.26 -23.40
N GLN A 317 -38.58 5.89 -24.47
CA GLN A 317 -39.99 5.90 -24.89
C GLN A 317 -40.40 4.45 -25.24
N PRO A 318 -41.55 3.98 -24.76
CA PRO A 318 -42.05 2.67 -25.16
C PRO A 318 -42.39 2.67 -26.66
N ALA A 319 -41.83 1.67 -27.37
CA ALA A 319 -42.16 1.40 -28.75
C ALA A 319 -43.67 1.17 -28.93
N ALA A 320 -44.24 1.78 -29.93
CA ALA A 320 -45.64 1.61 -30.32
C ALA A 320 -45.93 0.14 -30.68
N PRO A 321 -47.16 -0.38 -30.40
CA PRO A 321 -47.52 -1.77 -30.71
C PRO A 321 -47.65 -1.93 -32.24
N GLU A 322 -46.95 -2.93 -32.74
CA GLU A 322 -47.15 -3.42 -34.12
C GLU A 322 -48.58 -3.94 -34.34
N GLN A 323 -49.23 -3.51 -35.40
CA GLN A 323 -50.51 -4.00 -35.83
C GLN A 323 -50.35 -5.36 -36.46
N PRO A 324 -51.29 -6.33 -36.25
CA PRO A 324 -51.22 -7.66 -36.86
C PRO A 324 -51.51 -7.57 -38.37
N SER A 325 -50.64 -8.12 -39.17
CA SER A 325 -50.83 -8.30 -40.61
C SER A 325 -51.88 -9.42 -40.87
N GLU A 326 -52.88 -9.08 -41.70
CA GLU A 326 -53.89 -9.99 -42.20
C GLU A 326 -53.29 -11.14 -43.03
N PRO A 327 -53.90 -12.35 -43.00
CA PRO A 327 -53.43 -13.46 -43.86
C PRO A 327 -53.91 -13.27 -45.28
N SER A 328 -53.00 -13.29 -46.25
CA SER A 328 -53.33 -13.41 -47.66
C SER A 328 -53.63 -14.86 -47.98
N ASP A 329 -54.90 -15.12 -48.32
CA ASP A 329 -55.31 -16.27 -49.11
C ASP A 329 -54.70 -16.15 -50.51
N GLU A 330 -54.08 -17.28 -50.99
CA GLU A 330 -54.26 -17.74 -52.38
C GLU A 330 -53.54 -19.07 -52.62
N ASN A 331 -54.38 -20.05 -53.05
CA ASN A 331 -54.15 -21.24 -53.87
C ASN A 331 -53.03 -22.22 -53.58
#